data_8c8d51a55cff7a360ebff73c7242a9d5
#
_entry.id   8c8d51a55cff7a360ebff73c7242a9d5
#
_cell.length_a   1.000
_cell.length_b   1.000
_cell.length_c   1.000
_cell.angle_alpha   90.00
_cell.angle_beta   90.00
_cell.angle_gamma   90.00
#
_symmetry.space_group_name_H-M   'P 1'
#
loop_
_entity.id
_entity.type
_entity.pdbx_description
1 polymer ?
#
loop_
_entity_poly.entity_id
_entity_poly.type
_entity_poly.pdbx_seq_one_letter_code
_entity_poly.pdbx_strand_id
1 'polypeptide(L)'
;GPKRVQTMKEEIGNIVKSNTMGLVIFIMALYMLHQPHFSRQMMFIFYVINNVAEIIFRNCIRWVLRKIRNRGFNQKHILLVGYSRAAEGYIDRIKTNPQWGYHIMGILDDKVAVGTKYRGEQVIGKIKLLQNLLSENELDEIAITLGIAEYSKLEDIVAICEKSGVHTKFIPDYNNFIPTRPYTEDLLGLPVINIRRVPLNGGFNKFVKRVSDIVGSFLLIILFSPVMLAVALAVRFSSKGPVIYKQERVGLHNRNFVMYKFRSMKIERCDELHFTTQNDDRTTRIGRFIRRCSLDELPQLFNVLKGDMSLVGPRPERPEFVEKFREQIPRYMIKHQVRPGMTGWAQINGYRGNTSIRKLSLIHISEPTRQAEIS
;
A
#
# COMPACT_ATOMS: atom_id res chain seq x y z
N GLY A 1 -1.36 -25.45 -9.60
CA GLY A 1 -0.03 -25.81 -9.13
C GLY A 1 0.62 -24.64 -8.38
N PRO A 2 1.62 -24.85 -7.53
CA PRO A 2 2.25 -23.78 -6.78
C PRO A 2 2.90 -22.79 -7.75
N LYS A 3 2.50 -21.51 -7.67
CA LYS A 3 3.10 -20.46 -8.48
C LYS A 3 4.55 -20.25 -8.00
N ARG A 4 5.53 -20.26 -8.94
CA ARG A 4 6.98 -20.14 -8.64
C ARG A 4 7.33 -18.88 -7.82
N VAL A 5 6.53 -17.83 -7.94
CA VAL A 5 6.75 -16.48 -7.39
C VAL A 5 5.81 -16.15 -6.21
N GLN A 6 4.98 -17.10 -5.76
CA GLN A 6 4.02 -16.85 -4.68
C GLN A 6 4.72 -16.65 -3.33
N THR A 7 4.27 -15.65 -2.54
CA THR A 7 4.80 -15.41 -1.20
C THR A 7 4.29 -16.46 -0.22
N MET A 8 5.10 -16.74 0.82
CA MET A 8 4.75 -17.72 1.86
C MET A 8 3.46 -17.33 2.61
N LYS A 9 3.27 -16.03 2.86
CA LYS A 9 2.06 -15.51 3.54
C LYS A 9 0.78 -15.76 2.75
N GLU A 10 0.80 -15.53 1.44
CA GLU A 10 -0.34 -15.79 0.56
C GLU A 10 -0.68 -17.28 0.48
N GLU A 11 0.33 -18.14 0.47
CA GLU A 11 0.14 -19.58 0.43
C GLU A 11 -0.50 -20.10 1.71
N ILE A 12 0.01 -19.70 2.87
CA ILE A 12 -0.56 -20.04 4.18
C ILE A 12 -2.02 -19.56 4.25
N GLY A 13 -2.28 -18.31 3.85
CA GLY A 13 -3.65 -17.78 3.83
C GLY A 13 -4.61 -18.61 2.95
N ASN A 14 -4.14 -19.06 1.78
CA ASN A 14 -4.94 -19.89 0.89
C ASN A 14 -5.19 -21.29 1.47
N ILE A 15 -4.19 -21.91 2.13
CA ILE A 15 -4.33 -23.21 2.81
C ILE A 15 -5.39 -23.10 3.90
N VAL A 16 -5.26 -22.15 4.80
CA VAL A 16 -6.20 -21.94 5.91
C VAL A 16 -7.62 -21.70 5.36
N LYS A 17 -7.76 -20.84 4.36
CA LYS A 17 -9.06 -20.54 3.74
C LYS A 17 -9.69 -21.79 3.12
N SER A 18 -8.90 -22.59 2.37
CA SER A 18 -9.38 -23.81 1.72
C SER A 18 -9.81 -24.86 2.75
N ASN A 19 -8.98 -25.07 3.78
CA ASN A 19 -9.26 -26.04 4.83
C ASN A 19 -10.45 -25.63 5.72
N THR A 20 -10.61 -24.31 5.97
CA THR A 20 -11.80 -23.80 6.69
C THR A 20 -13.06 -24.05 5.88
N MET A 21 -13.02 -23.78 4.57
CA MET A 21 -14.16 -24.04 3.70
C MET A 21 -14.50 -25.53 3.62
N GLY A 22 -13.47 -26.37 3.53
CA GLY A 22 -13.64 -27.85 3.57
C GLY A 22 -14.25 -28.33 4.88
N LEU A 23 -13.80 -27.79 6.03
CA LEU A 23 -14.37 -28.10 7.36
C LEU A 23 -15.85 -27.72 7.44
N VAL A 24 -16.21 -26.52 6.96
CA VAL A 24 -17.62 -26.06 6.95
C VAL A 24 -18.48 -26.97 6.10
N ILE A 25 -18.03 -27.34 4.91
CA ILE A 25 -18.75 -28.29 4.04
C ILE A 25 -18.88 -29.64 4.71
N PHE A 26 -17.83 -30.14 5.36
CA PHE A 26 -17.85 -31.41 6.07
C PHE A 26 -18.85 -31.42 7.24
N ILE A 27 -18.86 -30.34 8.05
CA ILE A 27 -19.84 -30.19 9.14
C ILE A 27 -21.27 -30.16 8.59
N MET A 28 -21.50 -29.45 7.47
CA MET A 28 -22.80 -29.37 6.83
C MET A 28 -23.26 -30.74 6.30
N ALA A 29 -22.33 -31.50 5.71
CA ALA A 29 -22.61 -32.88 5.28
C ALA A 29 -22.97 -33.81 6.44
N LEU A 30 -22.23 -33.75 7.55
CA LEU A 30 -22.54 -34.53 8.77
C LEU A 30 -23.94 -34.19 9.33
N TYR A 31 -24.29 -32.91 9.31
CA TYR A 31 -25.62 -32.46 9.73
C TYR A 31 -26.71 -33.02 8.84
N MET A 32 -26.55 -32.97 7.50
CA MET A 32 -27.50 -33.49 6.53
C MET A 32 -27.68 -35.03 6.59
N LEU A 33 -26.58 -35.72 6.90
CA LEU A 33 -26.57 -37.19 7.03
C LEU A 33 -27.04 -37.67 8.42
N HIS A 34 -27.50 -36.77 9.27
CA HIS A 34 -27.97 -37.06 10.65
C HIS A 34 -26.95 -37.91 11.45
N GLN A 35 -25.65 -37.58 11.35
CA GLN A 35 -24.57 -38.24 12.09
C GLN A 35 -24.14 -37.40 13.32
N PRO A 36 -24.81 -37.54 14.50
CA PRO A 36 -24.57 -36.67 15.64
C PRO A 36 -23.34 -37.05 16.48
N HIS A 37 -22.70 -38.19 16.20
CA HIS A 37 -21.67 -38.78 17.09
C HIS A 37 -20.24 -38.26 16.85
N PHE A 38 -20.03 -37.26 16.03
CA PHE A 38 -18.70 -36.67 15.84
C PHE A 38 -18.33 -35.71 16.97
N SER A 39 -17.22 -35.99 17.66
CA SER A 39 -16.68 -35.12 18.70
C SER A 39 -16.22 -33.78 18.11
N ARG A 40 -16.73 -32.68 18.68
CA ARG A 40 -16.29 -31.31 18.31
C ARG A 40 -14.80 -31.10 18.52
N GLN A 41 -14.27 -31.67 19.63
CA GLN A 41 -12.83 -31.59 19.94
C GLN A 41 -11.99 -32.32 18.91
N MET A 42 -12.42 -33.51 18.47
CA MET A 42 -11.73 -34.27 17.41
C MET A 42 -11.68 -33.52 16.11
N MET A 43 -12.78 -32.88 15.68
CA MET A 43 -12.83 -32.06 14.48
C MET A 43 -11.88 -30.85 14.57
N PHE A 44 -11.84 -30.19 15.71
CA PHE A 44 -10.92 -29.05 15.93
C PHE A 44 -9.46 -29.50 15.88
N ILE A 45 -9.11 -30.58 16.58
CA ILE A 45 -7.76 -31.15 16.59
C ILE A 45 -7.35 -31.56 15.16
N PHE A 46 -8.24 -32.25 14.45
CA PHE A 46 -8.01 -32.65 13.07
C PHE A 46 -7.74 -31.43 12.17
N TYR A 47 -8.57 -30.38 12.30
CA TYR A 47 -8.38 -29.14 11.53
C TYR A 47 -7.01 -28.51 11.77
N VAL A 48 -6.59 -28.39 13.03
CA VAL A 48 -5.28 -27.82 13.39
C VAL A 48 -4.15 -28.70 12.84
N ILE A 49 -4.20 -30.01 13.07
CA ILE A 49 -3.17 -30.94 12.60
C ILE A 49 -3.08 -30.91 11.07
N ASN A 50 -4.21 -30.93 10.36
CA ASN A 50 -4.24 -30.89 8.91
C ASN A 50 -3.60 -29.61 8.35
N ASN A 51 -3.94 -28.43 8.91
CA ASN A 51 -3.31 -27.17 8.49
C ASN A 51 -1.80 -27.19 8.73
N VAL A 52 -1.34 -27.62 9.89
CA VAL A 52 0.08 -27.71 10.23
C VAL A 52 0.80 -28.68 9.31
N ALA A 53 0.26 -29.88 9.11
CA ALA A 53 0.84 -30.90 8.25
C ALA A 53 0.94 -30.42 6.79
N GLU A 54 -0.11 -29.79 6.26
CA GLU A 54 -0.10 -29.27 4.89
C GLU A 54 0.92 -28.12 4.72
N ILE A 55 1.01 -27.22 5.69
CA ILE A 55 2.02 -26.13 5.67
C ILE A 55 3.43 -26.73 5.68
N ILE A 56 3.70 -27.69 6.56
CA ILE A 56 5.02 -28.35 6.64
C ILE A 56 5.33 -29.07 5.31
N PHE A 57 4.41 -29.86 4.81
CA PHE A 57 4.57 -30.62 3.57
C PHE A 57 4.86 -29.73 2.38
N ARG A 58 4.09 -28.64 2.20
CA ARG A 58 4.32 -27.69 1.12
C ARG A 58 5.65 -26.96 1.25
N ASN A 59 6.05 -26.59 2.47
CA ASN A 59 7.35 -25.98 2.68
C ASN A 59 8.51 -26.96 2.40
N CYS A 60 8.37 -28.23 2.75
CA CYS A 60 9.32 -29.27 2.44
C CYS A 60 9.49 -29.45 0.91
N ILE A 61 8.39 -29.60 0.18
CA ILE A 61 8.42 -29.65 -1.29
C ILE A 61 9.08 -28.41 -1.87
N ARG A 62 8.72 -27.23 -1.38
CA ARG A 62 9.32 -25.98 -1.84
C ARG A 62 10.81 -25.92 -1.59
N TRP A 63 11.27 -26.37 -0.44
CA TRP A 63 12.69 -26.43 -0.10
C TRP A 63 13.44 -27.38 -1.03
N VAL A 64 12.90 -28.58 -1.27
CA VAL A 64 13.46 -29.56 -2.21
C VAL A 64 13.55 -28.96 -3.62
N LEU A 65 12.44 -28.41 -4.12
CA LEU A 65 12.42 -27.79 -5.45
C LEU A 65 13.40 -26.63 -5.59
N ARG A 66 13.53 -25.80 -4.57
CA ARG A 66 14.55 -24.71 -4.54
C ARG A 66 15.96 -25.27 -4.64
N LYS A 67 16.25 -26.34 -3.88
CA LYS A 67 17.56 -26.97 -3.90
C LYS A 67 17.89 -27.58 -5.27
N ILE A 68 16.91 -28.20 -5.92
CA ILE A 68 17.03 -28.77 -7.27
C ILE A 68 17.29 -27.65 -8.30
N ARG A 69 16.53 -26.56 -8.24
CA ARG A 69 16.67 -25.41 -9.15
C ARG A 69 18.00 -24.70 -8.99
N ASN A 70 18.48 -24.54 -7.78
CA ASN A 70 19.81 -23.95 -7.52
C ASN A 70 20.97 -24.80 -8.09
N ARG A 71 20.72 -26.10 -8.39
CA ARG A 71 21.66 -27.00 -9.08
C ARG A 71 21.53 -26.98 -10.61
N GLY A 72 20.70 -26.08 -11.15
CA GLY A 72 20.49 -25.94 -12.61
C GLY A 72 19.40 -26.84 -13.21
N PHE A 73 18.76 -27.71 -12.41
CA PHE A 73 17.66 -28.56 -12.90
C PHE A 73 16.32 -27.84 -12.83
N ASN A 74 15.39 -28.22 -13.72
CA ASN A 74 14.04 -27.65 -13.79
C ASN A 74 14.03 -26.12 -13.91
N GLN A 75 14.96 -25.60 -14.71
CA GLN A 75 15.00 -24.19 -15.10
C GLN A 75 14.05 -23.96 -16.26
N LYS A 76 13.52 -22.74 -16.33
CA LYS A 76 12.76 -22.23 -17.48
C LYS A 76 13.60 -21.25 -18.25
N HIS A 77 13.73 -21.48 -19.55
CA HIS A 77 14.45 -20.64 -20.46
C HIS A 77 13.58 -19.48 -20.94
N ILE A 78 14.01 -18.25 -20.69
CA ILE A 78 13.28 -17.04 -21.02
C ILE A 78 14.06 -16.21 -22.02
N LEU A 79 13.39 -15.79 -23.08
CA LEU A 79 13.89 -14.79 -24.01
C LEU A 79 13.23 -13.43 -23.74
N LEU A 80 14.02 -12.37 -23.64
CA LEU A 80 13.52 -11.01 -23.50
C LEU A 80 13.44 -10.33 -24.87
N VAL A 81 12.34 -9.66 -25.14
CA VAL A 81 12.14 -8.88 -26.37
C VAL A 81 11.93 -7.42 -26.02
N GLY A 82 12.93 -6.60 -26.35
CA GLY A 82 13.04 -5.19 -26.01
C GLY A 82 13.91 -4.93 -24.79
N TYR A 83 14.91 -4.05 -24.94
CA TYR A 83 15.74 -3.57 -23.83
C TYR A 83 15.20 -2.25 -23.29
N SER A 84 14.63 -2.28 -22.12
CA SER A 84 14.06 -1.14 -21.44
C SER A 84 14.32 -1.23 -19.92
N ARG A 85 13.92 -0.23 -19.15
CA ARG A 85 13.96 -0.32 -17.68
C ARG A 85 13.08 -1.45 -17.12
N ALA A 86 12.03 -1.82 -17.85
CA ALA A 86 11.25 -3.01 -17.49
C ALA A 86 12.07 -4.28 -17.62
N ALA A 87 12.90 -4.41 -18.68
CA ALA A 87 13.85 -5.51 -18.87
C ALA A 87 14.86 -5.56 -17.71
N GLU A 88 15.52 -4.43 -17.41
CA GLU A 88 16.47 -4.33 -16.29
C GLU A 88 15.83 -4.73 -14.96
N GLY A 89 14.65 -4.19 -14.67
CA GLY A 89 13.89 -4.53 -13.46
C GLY A 89 13.46 -6.00 -13.40
N TYR A 90 13.22 -6.65 -14.55
CA TYR A 90 12.90 -8.08 -14.61
C TYR A 90 14.14 -8.94 -14.38
N ILE A 91 15.26 -8.59 -15.01
CA ILE A 91 16.58 -9.25 -14.83
C ILE A 91 16.99 -9.16 -13.35
N ASP A 92 16.87 -7.98 -12.73
CA ASP A 92 17.19 -7.77 -11.33
C ASP A 92 16.43 -8.72 -10.41
N ARG A 93 15.13 -8.88 -10.65
CA ARG A 93 14.30 -9.78 -9.85
C ARG A 93 14.66 -11.25 -10.02
N ILE A 94 14.98 -11.67 -11.24
CA ILE A 94 15.42 -13.04 -11.51
C ILE A 94 16.78 -13.31 -10.84
N LYS A 95 17.74 -12.42 -11.00
CA LYS A 95 19.09 -12.58 -10.41
C LYS A 95 19.08 -12.53 -8.88
N THR A 96 18.19 -11.76 -8.29
CA THR A 96 18.02 -11.70 -6.84
C THR A 96 17.30 -12.94 -6.28
N ASN A 97 16.57 -13.69 -7.13
CA ASN A 97 15.78 -14.85 -6.72
C ASN A 97 16.09 -16.09 -7.57
N PRO A 98 17.31 -16.63 -7.51
CA PRO A 98 17.70 -17.80 -8.31
C PRO A 98 16.83 -19.05 -8.04
N GLN A 99 16.25 -19.12 -6.84
CA GLN A 99 15.32 -20.19 -6.45
C GLN A 99 14.03 -20.26 -7.29
N TRP A 100 13.72 -19.25 -8.10
CA TRP A 100 12.61 -19.29 -9.03
C TRP A 100 12.90 -20.22 -10.23
N GLY A 101 14.19 -20.47 -10.51
CA GLY A 101 14.63 -21.34 -11.60
C GLY A 101 14.32 -20.78 -12.98
N TYR A 102 14.54 -19.48 -13.16
CA TYR A 102 14.50 -18.82 -14.46
C TYR A 102 15.91 -18.57 -14.98
N HIS A 103 16.14 -18.90 -16.25
CA HIS A 103 17.38 -18.66 -16.97
C HIS A 103 17.11 -17.78 -18.17
N ILE A 104 17.77 -16.63 -18.25
CA ILE A 104 17.63 -15.70 -19.36
C ILE A 104 18.62 -16.10 -20.45
N MET A 105 18.12 -16.44 -21.64
CA MET A 105 18.95 -16.81 -22.77
C MET A 105 19.59 -15.62 -23.46
N GLY A 106 18.92 -14.46 -23.41
CA GLY A 106 19.39 -13.22 -23.99
C GLY A 106 18.27 -12.22 -24.20
N ILE A 107 18.65 -11.09 -24.78
CA ILE A 107 17.74 -9.97 -25.06
C ILE A 107 17.78 -9.67 -26.56
N LEU A 108 16.62 -9.50 -27.17
CA LEU A 108 16.49 -9.02 -28.54
C LEU A 108 16.10 -7.53 -28.52
N ASP A 109 16.83 -6.71 -29.22
CA ASP A 109 16.52 -5.27 -29.33
C ASP A 109 17.01 -4.68 -30.66
N ASP A 110 16.24 -3.75 -31.21
CA ASP A 110 16.59 -3.13 -32.50
C ASP A 110 17.48 -1.88 -32.36
N LYS A 111 17.41 -1.20 -31.20
CA LYS A 111 18.10 0.08 -30.94
C LYS A 111 19.41 -0.09 -30.20
N VAL A 112 19.46 -1.05 -29.30
CA VAL A 112 20.64 -1.30 -28.46
C VAL A 112 21.63 -2.19 -29.21
N ALA A 113 22.92 -1.87 -29.16
CA ALA A 113 23.96 -2.63 -29.86
C ALA A 113 24.05 -4.06 -29.33
N VAL A 114 24.22 -5.01 -30.24
CA VAL A 114 24.48 -6.42 -29.93
C VAL A 114 25.75 -6.52 -29.09
N GLY A 115 25.71 -7.32 -28.04
CA GLY A 115 26.83 -7.45 -27.08
C GLY A 115 26.74 -6.54 -25.87
N THR A 116 25.78 -5.57 -25.83
CA THR A 116 25.53 -4.78 -24.64
C THR A 116 25.07 -5.70 -23.50
N LYS A 117 25.70 -5.54 -22.32
CA LYS A 117 25.46 -6.42 -21.16
C LYS A 117 24.83 -5.67 -20.00
N TYR A 118 23.88 -6.31 -19.35
CA TYR A 118 23.32 -5.88 -18.07
C TYR A 118 23.28 -7.06 -17.08
N ARG A 119 24.00 -6.97 -15.96
CA ARG A 119 24.14 -8.02 -14.94
C ARG A 119 24.48 -9.42 -15.49
N GLY A 120 25.28 -9.46 -16.53
CA GLY A 120 25.71 -10.71 -17.18
C GLY A 120 24.83 -11.20 -18.31
N GLU A 121 23.62 -10.65 -18.46
CA GLU A 121 22.75 -10.91 -19.61
C GLU A 121 23.10 -9.95 -20.75
N GLN A 122 23.06 -10.44 -22.01
CA GLN A 122 23.48 -9.66 -23.14
C GLN A 122 22.39 -9.53 -24.22
N VAL A 123 22.46 -8.44 -24.99
CA VAL A 123 21.71 -8.30 -26.23
C VAL A 123 22.36 -9.21 -27.27
N ILE A 124 21.61 -10.25 -27.70
CA ILE A 124 22.11 -11.27 -28.60
C ILE A 124 21.78 -10.98 -30.07
N GLY A 125 20.82 -10.10 -30.32
CA GLY A 125 20.45 -9.75 -31.69
C GLY A 125 19.27 -8.80 -31.80
N LYS A 126 18.83 -8.61 -33.03
CA LYS A 126 17.64 -7.80 -33.37
C LYS A 126 16.34 -8.60 -33.23
N ILE A 127 15.21 -7.90 -33.08
CA ILE A 127 13.87 -8.50 -32.93
C ILE A 127 13.53 -9.42 -34.10
N LYS A 128 14.03 -9.16 -35.30
CA LYS A 128 13.85 -10.02 -36.48
C LYS A 128 14.36 -11.46 -36.28
N LEU A 129 15.35 -11.67 -35.38
CA LEU A 129 15.84 -13.02 -35.05
C LEU A 129 14.86 -13.84 -34.24
N LEU A 130 13.81 -13.24 -33.70
CA LEU A 130 12.83 -13.89 -32.83
C LEU A 130 12.22 -15.15 -33.51
N GLN A 131 11.84 -15.03 -34.79
CA GLN A 131 11.24 -16.14 -35.53
C GLN A 131 12.19 -17.35 -35.69
N ASN A 132 13.48 -17.11 -35.95
CA ASN A 132 14.48 -18.16 -36.08
C ASN A 132 14.75 -18.83 -34.71
N LEU A 133 14.89 -18.02 -33.65
CA LEU A 133 15.14 -18.55 -32.32
C LEU A 133 13.97 -19.37 -31.77
N LEU A 134 12.74 -19.08 -32.19
CA LEU A 134 11.55 -19.86 -31.83
C LEU A 134 11.51 -21.20 -32.51
N SER A 135 12.10 -21.34 -33.72
CA SER A 135 12.17 -22.62 -34.44
C SER A 135 13.32 -23.53 -34.02
N GLU A 136 14.40 -22.93 -33.47
CA GLU A 136 15.65 -23.66 -33.18
C GLU A 136 15.86 -23.99 -31.70
N ASN A 137 15.19 -23.29 -30.79
CA ASN A 137 15.46 -23.38 -29.35
C ASN A 137 14.23 -23.80 -28.56
N GLU A 138 14.47 -24.59 -27.51
CA GLU A 138 13.47 -24.94 -26.51
C GLU A 138 13.26 -23.76 -25.55
N LEU A 139 12.44 -22.78 -25.96
CA LEU A 139 12.05 -21.66 -25.13
C LEU A 139 10.77 -22.01 -24.34
N ASP A 140 10.83 -21.81 -23.04
CA ASP A 140 9.64 -21.98 -22.17
C ASP A 140 8.77 -20.74 -22.13
N GLU A 141 9.40 -19.55 -22.12
CA GLU A 141 8.69 -18.28 -21.96
C GLU A 141 9.35 -17.15 -22.77
N ILE A 142 8.51 -16.25 -23.30
CA ILE A 142 8.94 -15.00 -23.90
C ILE A 142 8.42 -13.86 -23.03
N ALA A 143 9.29 -12.93 -22.66
CA ALA A 143 8.90 -11.72 -21.94
C ALA A 143 9.12 -10.50 -22.84
N ILE A 144 8.04 -9.88 -23.26
CA ILE A 144 8.05 -8.67 -24.05
C ILE A 144 8.23 -7.49 -23.10
N THR A 145 9.37 -6.79 -23.23
CA THR A 145 9.80 -5.71 -22.35
C THR A 145 10.13 -4.44 -23.14
N LEU A 146 9.36 -4.18 -24.21
CA LEU A 146 9.54 -3.02 -25.06
C LEU A 146 9.39 -1.71 -24.30
N GLY A 147 10.20 -0.72 -24.65
CA GLY A 147 9.96 0.66 -24.24
C GLY A 147 8.68 1.22 -24.88
N ILE A 148 8.02 2.17 -24.21
CA ILE A 148 6.73 2.75 -24.68
C ILE A 148 6.79 3.25 -26.11
N ALA A 149 7.92 3.85 -26.52
CA ALA A 149 8.12 4.36 -27.89
C ALA A 149 8.15 3.26 -28.98
N GLU A 150 8.18 1.99 -28.60
CA GLU A 150 8.24 0.85 -29.51
C GLU A 150 6.99 -0.03 -29.49
N TYR A 151 5.94 0.41 -28.82
CA TYR A 151 4.67 -0.34 -28.73
C TYR A 151 3.99 -0.54 -30.09
N SER A 152 4.35 0.26 -31.12
CA SER A 152 3.91 0.02 -32.50
C SER A 152 4.33 -1.34 -33.06
N LYS A 153 5.41 -1.95 -32.52
CA LYS A 153 5.90 -3.27 -32.90
C LYS A 153 5.24 -4.43 -32.13
N LEU A 154 4.44 -4.10 -31.12
CA LEU A 154 3.89 -5.10 -30.18
C LEU A 154 3.00 -6.11 -30.89
N GLU A 155 2.15 -5.65 -31.81
CA GLU A 155 1.22 -6.50 -32.56
C GLU A 155 1.96 -7.55 -33.38
N ASP A 156 2.98 -7.17 -34.14
CA ASP A 156 3.79 -8.08 -34.94
C ASP A 156 4.53 -9.10 -34.09
N ILE A 157 5.10 -8.66 -32.95
CA ILE A 157 5.82 -9.53 -32.02
C ILE A 157 4.86 -10.56 -31.40
N VAL A 158 3.70 -10.11 -30.94
CA VAL A 158 2.67 -10.99 -30.37
C VAL A 158 2.21 -12.02 -31.40
N ALA A 159 1.96 -11.61 -32.65
CA ALA A 159 1.55 -12.52 -33.72
C ALA A 159 2.61 -13.60 -34.00
N ILE A 160 3.90 -13.27 -33.96
CA ILE A 160 5.00 -14.24 -34.09
C ILE A 160 5.00 -15.20 -32.89
N CYS A 161 4.84 -14.68 -31.66
CA CYS A 161 4.83 -15.48 -30.45
C CYS A 161 3.64 -16.45 -30.41
N GLU A 162 2.45 -16.01 -30.77
CA GLU A 162 1.24 -16.83 -30.81
C GLU A 162 1.38 -18.01 -31.77
N LYS A 163 1.98 -17.80 -32.94
CA LYS A 163 2.24 -18.87 -33.91
C LYS A 163 3.19 -19.94 -33.38
N SER A 164 4.07 -19.60 -32.45
CA SER A 164 5.03 -20.54 -31.87
C SER A 164 4.44 -21.40 -30.72
N GLY A 165 3.32 -20.97 -30.12
CA GLY A 165 2.72 -21.62 -28.96
C GLY A 165 3.53 -21.44 -27.66
N VAL A 166 4.62 -20.69 -27.66
CA VAL A 166 5.44 -20.42 -26.47
C VAL A 166 4.71 -19.43 -25.55
N HIS A 167 4.74 -19.70 -24.25
CA HIS A 167 4.07 -18.83 -23.27
C HIS A 167 4.65 -17.42 -23.27
N THR A 168 3.85 -16.45 -23.69
CA THR A 168 4.26 -15.06 -23.85
C THR A 168 3.70 -14.18 -22.74
N LYS A 169 4.55 -13.33 -22.18
CA LYS A 169 4.20 -12.33 -21.16
C LYS A 169 4.56 -10.93 -21.64
N PHE A 170 3.67 -10.00 -21.42
CA PHE A 170 3.96 -8.58 -21.65
C PHE A 170 4.25 -7.88 -20.32
N ILE A 171 5.41 -7.22 -20.22
CA ILE A 171 5.87 -6.46 -19.06
C ILE A 171 5.98 -5.00 -19.47
N PRO A 172 4.96 -4.19 -19.19
CA PRO A 172 4.93 -2.80 -19.66
C PRO A 172 5.96 -1.94 -18.93
N ASP A 173 6.65 -1.07 -19.67
CA ASP A 173 7.64 -0.12 -19.15
C ASP A 173 6.97 1.17 -18.68
N TYR A 174 6.23 1.12 -17.59
CA TYR A 174 5.58 2.28 -16.99
C TYR A 174 6.31 2.86 -15.76
N ASN A 175 7.39 2.22 -15.29
CA ASN A 175 8.09 2.64 -14.06
C ASN A 175 8.65 4.06 -14.13
N ASN A 176 8.92 4.58 -15.34
CA ASN A 176 9.38 5.95 -15.54
C ASN A 176 8.28 7.00 -15.32
N PHE A 177 7.02 6.63 -15.58
CA PHE A 177 5.87 7.53 -15.55
C PHE A 177 5.02 7.35 -14.31
N ILE A 178 5.00 6.12 -13.78
CA ILE A 178 4.23 5.75 -12.60
C ILE A 178 5.20 5.39 -11.47
N PRO A 179 5.64 6.37 -10.69
CA PRO A 179 6.62 6.16 -9.63
C PRO A 179 6.02 5.56 -8.34
N THR A 180 4.80 5.06 -8.38
CA THR A 180 4.11 4.35 -7.30
C THR A 180 4.02 2.86 -7.66
N ARG A 181 3.57 2.03 -6.72
CA ARG A 181 3.27 0.61 -7.02
C ARG A 181 1.89 0.52 -7.68
N PRO A 182 1.81 0.45 -9.01
CA PRO A 182 0.53 0.26 -9.70
C PRO A 182 -0.01 -1.15 -9.40
N TYR A 183 -1.31 -1.30 -9.50
CA TYR A 183 -1.95 -2.61 -9.47
C TYR A 183 -2.88 -2.75 -10.68
N THR A 184 -2.99 -3.98 -11.17
CA THR A 184 -3.88 -4.31 -12.26
C THR A 184 -5.24 -4.74 -11.71
N GLU A 185 -6.28 -4.23 -12.33
CA GLU A 185 -7.67 -4.60 -12.09
C GLU A 185 -8.27 -5.08 -13.41
N ASP A 186 -9.11 -6.08 -13.36
CA ASP A 186 -9.83 -6.56 -14.52
C ASP A 186 -11.25 -5.97 -14.51
N LEU A 187 -11.53 -5.15 -15.50
CA LEU A 187 -12.87 -4.58 -15.71
C LEU A 187 -13.55 -5.34 -16.86
N LEU A 188 -14.17 -6.47 -16.53
CA LEU A 188 -14.89 -7.32 -17.49
C LEU A 188 -14.06 -7.72 -18.73
N GLY A 189 -12.79 -8.11 -18.50
CA GLY A 189 -11.86 -8.50 -19.56
C GLY A 189 -10.96 -7.37 -20.05
N LEU A 190 -11.18 -6.13 -19.59
CA LEU A 190 -10.28 -4.99 -19.86
C LEU A 190 -9.26 -4.84 -18.72
N PRO A 191 -7.97 -5.08 -18.96
CA PRO A 191 -6.94 -4.88 -17.94
C PRO A 191 -6.73 -3.39 -17.68
N VAL A 192 -7.11 -2.91 -16.50
CA VAL A 192 -6.92 -1.53 -16.05
C VAL A 192 -5.71 -1.46 -15.13
N ILE A 193 -4.74 -0.60 -15.46
CA ILE A 193 -3.58 -0.33 -14.62
C ILE A 193 -3.87 0.89 -13.76
N ASN A 194 -4.19 0.65 -12.50
CA ASN A 194 -4.37 1.73 -11.55
C ASN A 194 -3.01 2.30 -11.13
N ILE A 195 -2.81 3.59 -11.37
CA ILE A 195 -1.54 4.28 -11.11
C ILE A 195 -1.17 4.25 -9.63
N ARG A 196 -2.16 4.14 -8.74
CA ARG A 196 -1.96 4.22 -7.29
C ARG A 196 -2.81 3.21 -6.54
N ARG A 197 -2.19 2.56 -5.58
CA ARG A 197 -2.92 1.74 -4.62
C ARG A 197 -3.24 2.62 -3.40
N VAL A 198 -4.51 2.92 -3.19
CA VAL A 198 -4.97 3.50 -1.92
C VAL A 198 -5.32 2.33 -1.00
N PRO A 199 -4.60 2.14 0.11
CA PRO A 199 -4.76 0.94 0.96
C PRO A 199 -6.16 0.71 1.49
N LEU A 200 -6.94 1.78 1.65
CA LEU A 200 -8.31 1.75 2.16
C LEU A 200 -9.38 1.68 1.04
N ASN A 201 -9.04 1.28 -0.19
CA ASN A 201 -10.05 1.17 -1.27
C ASN A 201 -10.99 -0.02 -1.11
N GLY A 202 -10.60 -1.09 -0.40
CA GLY A 202 -11.49 -2.21 -0.11
C GLY A 202 -12.66 -1.79 0.80
N GLY A 203 -13.90 -2.10 0.39
CA GLY A 203 -15.11 -1.74 1.15
C GLY A 203 -15.08 -2.27 2.59
N PHE A 204 -14.63 -3.50 2.77
CA PHE A 204 -14.48 -4.11 4.10
C PHE A 204 -13.46 -3.37 4.98
N ASN A 205 -12.29 -3.03 4.44
CA ASN A 205 -11.27 -2.29 5.19
C ASN A 205 -11.75 -0.88 5.58
N LYS A 206 -12.48 -0.20 4.68
CA LYS A 206 -13.13 1.09 4.99
C LYS A 206 -14.15 0.96 6.11
N PHE A 207 -14.95 -0.10 6.09
CA PHE A 207 -15.96 -0.37 7.12
C PHE A 207 -15.31 -0.65 8.46
N VAL A 208 -14.36 -1.59 8.53
CA VAL A 208 -13.62 -1.93 9.77
C VAL A 208 -12.94 -0.71 10.34
N LYS A 209 -12.23 0.06 9.50
CA LYS A 209 -11.57 1.31 9.91
C LYS A 209 -12.57 2.32 10.47
N ARG A 210 -13.73 2.48 9.84
CA ARG A 210 -14.76 3.42 10.30
C ARG A 210 -15.37 2.99 11.64
N VAL A 211 -15.66 1.71 11.81
CA VAL A 211 -16.14 1.16 13.08
C VAL A 211 -15.11 1.38 14.18
N SER A 212 -13.83 1.09 13.92
CA SER A 212 -12.74 1.32 14.87
C SER A 212 -12.60 2.80 15.27
N ASP A 213 -12.75 3.73 14.31
CA ASP A 213 -12.71 5.16 14.57
C ASP A 213 -13.90 5.61 15.44
N ILE A 214 -15.11 5.11 15.16
CA ILE A 214 -16.32 5.45 15.94
C ILE A 214 -16.20 4.90 17.37
N VAL A 215 -15.92 3.61 17.51
CA VAL A 215 -15.82 2.95 18.83
C VAL A 215 -14.70 3.58 19.64
N GLY A 216 -13.51 3.73 19.04
CA GLY A 216 -12.35 4.32 19.70
C GLY A 216 -12.60 5.77 20.13
N SER A 217 -13.16 6.62 19.24
CA SER A 217 -13.44 8.01 19.59
C SER A 217 -14.53 8.14 20.65
N PHE A 218 -15.55 7.30 20.62
CA PHE A 218 -16.60 7.27 21.64
C PHE A 218 -16.05 6.90 23.03
N LEU A 219 -15.27 5.83 23.11
CA LEU A 219 -14.63 5.42 24.36
C LEU A 219 -13.67 6.50 24.89
N LEU A 220 -12.87 7.13 24.01
CA LEU A 220 -11.96 8.20 24.38
C LEU A 220 -12.71 9.46 24.85
N ILE A 221 -13.85 9.80 24.23
CA ILE A 221 -14.69 10.92 24.72
C ILE A 221 -15.19 10.65 26.13
N ILE A 222 -15.69 9.45 26.42
CA ILE A 222 -16.15 9.08 27.77
C ILE A 222 -14.98 9.16 28.75
N LEU A 223 -13.85 8.52 28.44
CA LEU A 223 -12.67 8.48 29.30
C LEU A 223 -12.12 9.88 29.61
N PHE A 224 -12.01 10.74 28.61
CA PHE A 224 -11.46 12.10 28.74
C PHE A 224 -12.50 13.17 29.04
N SER A 225 -13.80 12.83 29.19
CA SER A 225 -14.86 13.82 29.48
C SER A 225 -14.58 14.65 30.73
N PRO A 226 -14.11 14.10 31.88
CA PRO A 226 -13.80 14.92 33.05
C PRO A 226 -12.65 15.91 32.76
N VAL A 227 -11.62 15.45 32.04
CA VAL A 227 -10.48 16.29 31.64
C VAL A 227 -10.94 17.39 30.70
N MET A 228 -11.77 17.04 29.69
CA MET A 228 -12.32 18.00 28.75
C MET A 228 -13.15 19.06 29.45
N LEU A 229 -13.95 18.70 30.43
CA LEU A 229 -14.75 19.64 31.25
C LEU A 229 -13.84 20.56 32.04
N ALA A 230 -12.83 20.03 32.72
CA ALA A 230 -11.85 20.81 33.49
C ALA A 230 -11.09 21.82 32.58
N VAL A 231 -10.64 21.36 31.40
CA VAL A 231 -9.98 22.23 30.42
C VAL A 231 -10.95 23.30 29.89
N ALA A 232 -12.21 22.96 29.61
CA ALA A 232 -13.24 23.90 29.16
C ALA A 232 -13.46 25.02 30.17
N LEU A 233 -13.60 24.68 31.45
CA LEU A 233 -13.72 25.63 32.55
C LEU A 233 -12.47 26.51 32.68
N ALA A 234 -11.28 25.90 32.65
CA ALA A 234 -10.01 26.64 32.75
C ALA A 234 -9.86 27.66 31.58
N VAL A 235 -10.20 27.26 30.35
CA VAL A 235 -10.18 28.14 29.17
C VAL A 235 -11.22 29.27 29.34
N ARG A 236 -12.41 28.95 29.83
CA ARG A 236 -13.50 29.95 30.06
C ARG A 236 -13.08 31.04 31.02
N PHE A 237 -12.40 30.67 32.11
CA PHE A 237 -11.94 31.65 33.14
C PHE A 237 -10.63 32.34 32.75
N SER A 238 -9.85 31.78 31.83
CA SER A 238 -8.56 32.37 31.42
C SER A 238 -8.68 33.62 30.54
N SER A 239 -9.71 33.70 29.70
CA SER A 239 -9.91 34.80 28.77
C SER A 239 -11.34 34.89 28.25
N LYS A 240 -11.82 36.10 27.90
CA LYS A 240 -13.14 36.31 27.31
C LYS A 240 -13.24 35.64 25.92
N GLY A 241 -14.39 35.01 25.60
CA GLY A 241 -14.70 34.44 24.29
C GLY A 241 -15.07 32.97 24.31
N PRO A 242 -15.29 32.33 23.15
CA PRO A 242 -15.74 30.92 23.03
C PRO A 242 -14.66 29.95 23.54
N VAL A 243 -15.07 28.87 24.17
CA VAL A 243 -14.17 27.81 24.68
C VAL A 243 -13.55 27.01 23.54
N ILE A 244 -14.37 26.73 22.52
CA ILE A 244 -13.97 25.98 21.33
C ILE A 244 -13.56 26.95 20.22
N TYR A 245 -12.35 26.77 19.72
CA TYR A 245 -11.84 27.42 18.52
C TYR A 245 -12.16 26.54 17.32
N LYS A 246 -12.68 27.15 16.26
CA LYS A 246 -13.05 26.51 15.01
C LYS A 246 -12.08 26.97 13.93
N GLN A 247 -11.49 26.01 13.20
CA GLN A 247 -10.55 26.32 12.13
C GLN A 247 -10.83 25.47 10.92
N GLU A 248 -10.90 26.09 9.76
CA GLU A 248 -11.05 25.37 8.49
C GLU A 248 -9.77 24.62 8.12
N ARG A 249 -9.93 23.38 7.69
CA ARG A 249 -8.87 22.47 7.30
C ARG A 249 -9.28 21.66 6.08
N VAL A 250 -8.28 21.24 5.28
CA VAL A 250 -8.51 20.38 4.13
C VAL A 250 -8.55 18.92 4.58
N GLY A 251 -9.61 18.24 4.19
CA GLY A 251 -9.89 16.84 4.54
C GLY A 251 -9.90 15.90 3.34
N LEU A 252 -10.70 14.84 3.45
CA LEU A 252 -10.85 13.80 2.42
C LEU A 252 -11.33 14.40 1.10
N HIS A 253 -10.69 13.97 -0.01
CA HIS A 253 -11.00 14.43 -1.37
C HIS A 253 -10.95 15.96 -1.54
N ASN A 254 -10.05 16.61 -0.82
CA ASN A 254 -9.86 18.08 -0.82
C ASN A 254 -11.09 18.87 -0.37
N ARG A 255 -12.02 18.25 0.36
CA ARG A 255 -13.15 18.96 0.94
C ARG A 255 -12.77 19.60 2.26
N ASN A 256 -13.06 20.88 2.41
CA ASN A 256 -12.81 21.58 3.65
C ASN A 256 -13.77 21.11 4.74
N PHE A 257 -13.28 21.06 5.97
CA PHE A 257 -14.07 20.78 7.16
C PHE A 257 -13.66 21.67 8.32
N VAL A 258 -14.53 21.82 9.29
CA VAL A 258 -14.29 22.62 10.48
C VAL A 258 -13.68 21.75 11.58
N MET A 259 -12.41 21.98 11.91
CA MET A 259 -11.70 21.29 12.97
C MET A 259 -11.93 21.99 14.32
N TYR A 260 -12.24 21.23 15.36
CA TYR A 260 -12.47 21.73 16.71
C TYR A 260 -11.22 21.62 17.58
N LYS A 261 -10.92 22.70 18.32
CA LYS A 261 -9.85 22.72 19.33
C LYS A 261 -10.28 23.55 20.54
N PHE A 262 -9.70 23.31 21.71
CA PHE A 262 -9.81 24.26 22.78
C PHE A 262 -9.02 25.52 22.45
N ARG A 263 -9.61 26.69 22.76
CA ARG A 263 -8.93 27.97 22.55
C ARG A 263 -7.70 28.09 23.46
N SER A 264 -6.54 28.28 22.87
CA SER A 264 -5.26 28.42 23.56
C SER A 264 -4.63 29.80 23.36
N MET A 265 -5.23 30.66 22.49
CA MET A 265 -4.76 31.98 22.13
C MET A 265 -5.82 33.07 22.42
N LYS A 266 -5.40 34.29 22.56
CA LYS A 266 -6.25 35.51 22.67
C LYS A 266 -6.88 35.77 21.28
N ILE A 267 -8.17 36.18 21.26
CA ILE A 267 -8.94 36.33 20.02
C ILE A 267 -8.39 37.43 19.12
N GLU A 268 -7.92 38.54 19.70
CA GLU A 268 -7.47 39.72 18.98
C GLU A 268 -6.28 39.51 18.03
N ARG A 269 -5.66 38.31 18.07
CA ARG A 269 -4.47 37.97 17.29
C ARG A 269 -4.52 36.59 16.64
N CYS A 270 -5.73 36.01 16.49
CA CYS A 270 -5.85 34.64 15.99
C CYS A 270 -5.77 34.50 14.46
N ASP A 271 -5.97 35.58 13.71
CA ASP A 271 -6.13 35.58 12.26
C ASP A 271 -4.84 35.77 11.45
N GLU A 272 -3.70 36.02 12.14
CA GLU A 272 -2.42 36.13 11.44
C GLU A 272 -1.93 34.78 10.85
N LEU A 273 -1.58 34.81 9.57
CA LEU A 273 -1.09 33.66 8.76
C LEU A 273 0.36 33.25 9.12
N HIS A 274 0.71 33.22 10.40
CA HIS A 274 2.04 32.78 10.81
C HIS A 274 2.04 31.41 11.44
N PHE A 275 3.09 30.62 11.14
CA PHE A 275 3.35 29.40 11.87
C PHE A 275 3.56 29.71 13.36
N THR A 276 2.87 29.00 14.23
CA THR A 276 3.01 29.18 15.67
C THR A 276 4.38 28.69 16.14
N THR A 277 5.17 29.55 16.75
CA THR A 277 6.45 29.21 17.40
C THR A 277 6.24 28.75 18.84
N GLN A 278 7.26 28.09 19.44
CA GLN A 278 7.13 27.57 20.82
C GLN A 278 6.86 28.64 21.88
N ASN A 279 7.35 29.86 21.68
CA ASN A 279 7.18 31.01 22.59
C ASN A 279 6.32 32.12 21.98
N ASP A 280 5.16 31.79 21.45
CA ASP A 280 4.24 32.74 20.83
C ASP A 280 3.49 33.53 21.91
N ASP A 281 3.72 34.87 21.99
CA ASP A 281 3.12 35.79 22.97
C ASP A 281 1.59 35.89 22.90
N ARG A 282 1.01 35.36 21.82
CA ARG A 282 -0.44 35.25 21.63
C ARG A 282 -1.07 34.18 22.53
N THR A 283 -0.27 33.27 23.12
CA THR A 283 -0.77 32.18 23.95
C THR A 283 -1.10 32.62 25.36
N THR A 284 -2.25 32.18 25.90
CA THR A 284 -2.57 32.35 27.32
C THR A 284 -1.71 31.41 28.18
N ARG A 285 -1.57 31.70 29.50
CA ARG A 285 -0.84 30.80 30.42
C ARG A 285 -1.41 29.40 30.43
N ILE A 286 -2.73 29.27 30.48
CA ILE A 286 -3.44 27.96 30.37
C ILE A 286 -3.28 27.41 28.98
N GLY A 287 -3.35 28.21 27.92
CA GLY A 287 -3.14 27.79 26.55
C GLY A 287 -1.76 27.15 26.31
N ARG A 288 -0.73 27.68 26.96
CA ARG A 288 0.63 27.10 26.89
C ARG A 288 0.70 25.72 27.54
N PHE A 289 0.04 25.53 28.67
CA PHE A 289 -0.04 24.23 29.34
C PHE A 289 -0.81 23.21 28.53
N ILE A 290 -2.03 23.51 28.05
CA ILE A 290 -2.87 22.57 27.28
C ILE A 290 -2.23 22.19 25.96
N ARG A 291 -1.48 23.10 25.31
CA ARG A 291 -0.69 22.78 24.10
C ARG A 291 0.49 21.85 24.37
N ARG A 292 1.20 22.05 25.48
CA ARG A 292 2.31 21.17 25.87
C ARG A 292 1.84 19.72 26.05
N CYS A 293 0.64 19.54 26.63
CA CYS A 293 0.04 18.21 26.87
C CYS A 293 -0.86 17.76 25.69
N SER A 294 -0.96 18.55 24.61
CA SER A 294 -1.87 18.29 23.47
C SER A 294 -3.36 18.14 23.88
N LEU A 295 -3.75 18.65 25.04
CA LEU A 295 -5.14 18.63 25.52
C LEU A 295 -6.04 19.55 24.71
N ASP A 296 -5.46 20.55 24.05
CA ASP A 296 -6.19 21.44 23.13
C ASP A 296 -6.77 20.70 21.91
N GLU A 297 -6.25 19.53 21.59
CA GLU A 297 -6.69 18.74 20.44
C GLU A 297 -7.82 17.73 20.79
N LEU A 298 -8.17 17.54 22.08
CA LEU A 298 -9.22 16.59 22.48
C LEU A 298 -10.59 16.83 21.81
N PRO A 299 -11.05 18.06 21.53
CA PRO A 299 -12.32 18.25 20.80
C PRO A 299 -12.34 17.68 19.39
N GLN A 300 -11.18 17.37 18.79
CA GLN A 300 -11.13 16.69 17.49
C GLN A 300 -11.74 15.28 17.53
N LEU A 301 -11.86 14.65 18.70
CA LEU A 301 -12.59 13.38 18.85
C LEU A 301 -14.04 13.48 18.34
N PHE A 302 -14.69 14.64 18.46
CA PHE A 302 -16.00 14.88 17.87
C PHE A 302 -15.94 14.95 16.34
N ASN A 303 -14.84 15.47 15.74
CA ASN A 303 -14.66 15.40 14.29
C ASN A 303 -14.46 13.96 13.81
N VAL A 304 -13.77 13.11 14.60
CA VAL A 304 -13.62 11.69 14.30
C VAL A 304 -14.99 10.99 14.34
N LEU A 305 -15.77 11.23 15.39
CA LEU A 305 -17.09 10.64 15.56
C LEU A 305 -18.03 11.06 14.41
N LYS A 306 -17.99 12.33 14.01
CA LYS A 306 -18.76 12.88 12.89
C LYS A 306 -18.33 12.28 11.54
N GLY A 307 -17.05 11.94 11.39
CA GLY A 307 -16.49 11.35 10.17
C GLY A 307 -15.66 12.30 9.31
N ASP A 308 -15.41 13.51 9.77
CA ASP A 308 -14.53 14.46 9.10
C ASP A 308 -13.06 14.04 9.26
N MET A 309 -12.74 13.36 10.38
CA MET A 309 -11.40 12.90 10.73
C MET A 309 -11.37 11.41 11.08
N SER A 310 -10.19 10.88 11.27
CA SER A 310 -9.87 9.55 11.80
C SER A 310 -8.97 9.70 13.03
N LEU A 311 -8.90 8.67 13.89
CA LEU A 311 -7.93 8.63 15.00
C LEU A 311 -6.50 8.65 14.45
N VAL A 312 -6.24 7.83 13.42
CA VAL A 312 -4.92 7.72 12.78
C VAL A 312 -5.05 8.10 11.31
N GLY A 313 -4.29 9.11 10.89
CA GLY A 313 -4.31 9.63 9.53
C GLY A 313 -3.31 10.77 9.33
N PRO A 314 -3.12 11.26 8.10
CA PRO A 314 -2.26 12.40 7.83
C PRO A 314 -2.80 13.67 8.51
N ARG A 315 -1.88 14.52 9.00
CA ARG A 315 -2.26 15.77 9.65
C ARG A 315 -3.00 16.70 8.68
N PRO A 316 -4.18 17.23 9.07
CA PRO A 316 -4.91 18.19 8.24
C PRO A 316 -4.21 19.57 8.25
N GLU A 317 -4.04 20.14 7.06
CA GLU A 317 -3.44 21.46 6.90
C GLU A 317 -4.47 22.53 6.53
N ARG A 318 -4.11 23.79 6.69
CA ARG A 318 -4.94 24.94 6.30
C ARG A 318 -4.99 25.04 4.77
N PRO A 319 -6.11 25.50 4.17
CA PRO A 319 -6.23 25.63 2.72
C PRO A 319 -5.07 26.41 2.08
N GLU A 320 -4.66 27.52 2.70
CA GLU A 320 -3.61 28.40 2.18
C GLU A 320 -2.24 27.68 2.12
N PHE A 321 -1.95 26.79 3.07
CA PHE A 321 -0.72 26.00 3.06
C PHE A 321 -0.79 24.85 2.08
N VAL A 322 -1.98 24.27 1.89
CA VAL A 322 -2.17 23.19 0.90
C VAL A 322 -1.87 23.69 -0.50
N GLU A 323 -2.37 24.88 -0.89
CA GLU A 323 -2.06 25.48 -2.19
C GLU A 323 -0.55 25.69 -2.36
N LYS A 324 0.13 26.27 -1.39
CA LYS A 324 1.58 26.49 -1.43
C LYS A 324 2.36 25.18 -1.52
N PHE A 325 1.99 24.15 -0.74
CA PHE A 325 2.69 22.88 -0.73
C PHE A 325 2.39 22.03 -1.95
N ARG A 326 1.23 22.14 -2.57
CA ARG A 326 0.86 21.49 -3.81
C ARG A 326 1.82 21.83 -4.95
N GLU A 327 2.25 23.08 -5.05
CA GLU A 327 3.19 23.54 -6.06
C GLU A 327 4.63 23.07 -5.78
N GLN A 328 5.03 23.10 -4.49
CA GLN A 328 6.41 22.83 -4.08
C GLN A 328 6.74 21.37 -3.84
N ILE A 329 5.75 20.53 -3.51
CA ILE A 329 5.95 19.14 -3.17
C ILE A 329 5.26 18.24 -4.18
N PRO A 330 6.02 17.50 -5.01
CA PRO A 330 5.44 16.51 -5.90
C PRO A 330 4.58 15.52 -5.13
N ARG A 331 3.36 15.27 -5.61
CA ARG A 331 2.41 14.30 -5.03
C ARG A 331 1.84 14.65 -3.66
N TYR A 332 1.99 15.88 -3.20
CA TYR A 332 1.45 16.31 -1.91
C TYR A 332 -0.04 15.98 -1.71
N MET A 333 -0.84 16.07 -2.79
CA MET A 333 -2.28 15.83 -2.78
C MET A 333 -2.70 14.38 -2.49
N ILE A 334 -1.74 13.43 -2.53
CA ILE A 334 -2.05 12.01 -2.25
C ILE A 334 -2.59 11.81 -0.83
N LYS A 335 -2.10 12.56 0.13
CA LYS A 335 -2.53 12.49 1.53
C LYS A 335 -4.03 12.75 1.72
N HIS A 336 -4.65 13.51 0.80
CA HIS A 336 -6.08 13.83 0.86
C HIS A 336 -6.98 12.71 0.28
N GLN A 337 -6.42 11.59 -0.15
CA GLN A 337 -7.18 10.40 -0.53
C GLN A 337 -7.65 9.57 0.67
N VAL A 338 -7.15 9.87 1.87
CA VAL A 338 -7.57 9.27 3.14
C VAL A 338 -8.05 10.36 4.09
N ARG A 339 -8.86 9.98 5.10
CA ARG A 339 -9.29 10.93 6.14
C ARG A 339 -8.10 11.44 6.93
N PRO A 340 -8.02 12.76 7.23
CA PRO A 340 -7.00 13.30 8.10
C PRO A 340 -7.14 12.72 9.51
N GLY A 341 -6.00 12.55 10.20
CA GLY A 341 -5.94 11.96 11.53
C GLY A 341 -5.65 12.97 12.64
N MET A 342 -6.04 12.60 13.87
CA MET A 342 -5.58 13.29 15.09
C MET A 342 -4.11 12.98 15.32
N THR A 343 -3.68 11.73 15.07
CA THR A 343 -2.27 11.32 15.07
C THR A 343 -1.92 10.66 13.74
N GLY A 344 -0.63 10.60 13.41
CA GLY A 344 -0.14 10.01 12.18
C GLY A 344 1.35 9.72 12.25
N TRP A 345 1.85 8.98 11.27
CA TRP A 345 3.24 8.54 11.21
C TRP A 345 4.24 9.70 11.32
N ALA A 346 3.99 10.80 10.62
CA ALA A 346 4.80 12.01 10.69
C ALA A 346 4.87 12.59 12.11
N GLN A 347 3.73 12.63 12.81
CA GLN A 347 3.63 13.19 14.14
C GLN A 347 4.36 12.32 15.18
N ILE A 348 4.29 10.98 15.05
CA ILE A 348 4.98 10.04 15.93
C ILE A 348 6.49 10.14 15.76
N ASN A 349 6.97 10.40 14.55
CA ASN A 349 8.40 10.58 14.27
C ASN A 349 8.92 12.02 14.53
N GLY A 350 8.17 12.84 15.26
CA GLY A 350 8.60 14.17 15.68
C GLY A 350 8.52 15.26 14.61
N TYR A 351 7.92 15.00 13.46
CA TYR A 351 7.77 15.98 12.39
C TYR A 351 6.53 16.85 12.63
N ARG A 352 6.65 17.73 13.62
CA ARG A 352 5.63 18.75 13.97
C ARG A 352 6.24 20.13 13.81
N GLY A 353 5.52 21.09 13.20
CA GLY A 353 5.92 22.51 13.11
C GLY A 353 6.98 22.78 12.03
N ASN A 354 8.08 23.42 12.38
CA ASN A 354 9.12 23.94 11.47
C ASN A 354 9.97 22.83 10.83
N THR A 355 9.34 21.91 10.13
CA THR A 355 10.02 20.81 9.43
C THR A 355 10.32 21.24 7.99
N SER A 356 11.52 20.90 7.49
CA SER A 356 11.87 21.21 6.09
C SER A 356 10.88 20.60 5.11
N ILE A 357 10.52 21.35 4.07
CA ILE A 357 9.59 20.92 3.00
C ILE A 357 10.00 19.56 2.43
N ARG A 358 11.30 19.30 2.27
CA ARG A 358 11.83 18.03 1.78
C ARG A 358 11.54 16.85 2.72
N LYS A 359 11.63 17.03 4.04
CA LYS A 359 11.28 15.99 5.03
C LYS A 359 9.78 15.74 5.09
N LEU A 360 8.97 16.81 5.03
CA LEU A 360 7.52 16.73 4.90
C LEU A 360 7.09 15.95 3.65
N SER A 361 7.76 16.14 2.51
CA SER A 361 7.43 15.45 1.26
C SER A 361 7.66 13.94 1.36
N LEU A 362 8.77 13.50 1.94
CA LEU A 362 9.12 12.09 2.09
C LEU A 362 8.11 11.34 2.99
N ILE A 363 7.57 12.01 4.00
CA ILE A 363 6.64 11.44 4.97
C ILE A 363 5.24 11.38 4.39
N HIS A 364 4.78 12.44 3.73
CA HIS A 364 3.46 12.47 3.10
C HIS A 364 3.32 11.48 1.93
N ILE A 365 4.42 11.13 1.27
CA ILE A 365 4.44 10.10 0.21
C ILE A 365 4.38 8.69 0.80
N SER A 366 5.01 8.44 1.95
CA SER A 366 5.07 7.12 2.59
C SER A 366 3.90 6.85 3.55
N GLU A 367 3.26 7.90 4.08
CA GLU A 367 2.24 7.80 5.12
C GLU A 367 1.00 6.98 4.72
N PRO A 368 0.38 7.18 3.54
CA PRO A 368 -0.79 6.37 3.15
C PRO A 368 -0.47 4.88 2.95
N THR A 369 0.76 4.56 2.57
CA THR A 369 1.18 3.18 2.30
C THR A 369 1.52 2.43 3.59
N ARG A 370 2.13 3.11 4.57
CA ARG A 370 2.50 2.50 5.86
C ARG A 370 1.35 2.42 6.86
N GLN A 371 0.39 3.32 6.81
CA GLN A 371 -0.80 3.24 7.65
C GLN A 371 -1.66 2.01 7.38
N ALA A 372 -1.62 1.49 6.15
CA ALA A 372 -2.29 0.25 5.81
C ALA A 372 -1.55 -1.01 6.26
N GLU A 373 -0.26 -0.90 6.58
CA GLU A 373 0.53 -2.01 7.12
C GLU A 373 0.37 -2.14 8.65
N ILE A 374 -0.15 -1.09 9.30
CA ILE A 374 -0.33 -1.02 10.77
C ILE A 374 -1.81 -1.25 11.18
N SER A 375 -2.75 -1.10 10.25
CA SER A 375 -4.18 -1.38 10.45
C SER A 375 -4.56 -2.77 9.94
#